data_a0d800e0a8919e850411d70e04d1baa5
#
_entry.id   a0d800e0a8919e850411d70e04d1baa5
#
_cell.length_a   1.000
_cell.length_b   1.000
_cell.length_c   1.000
_cell.angle_alpha   90.00
_cell.angle_beta   90.00
_cell.angle_gamma   90.00
#
_symmetry.space_group_name_H-M   'P 1'
#
loop_
_entity.id
_entity.type
_entity.pdbx_description
1 polymer ?
#
loop_
_entity_poly.entity_id
_entity_poly.type
_entity_poly.pdbx_seq_one_letter_code
_entity_poly.pdbx_strand_id
1 'polypeptide(L)'
;MAELREIAGYAVACAQPALAIFERARPHDPRPRAAIDAAQAFADGAKRTKVIRDHAWAAHRAYQEARDAGQAAASDVARAAVAAASAAFLHPLAKATQVLHILGPAAHAARAFELDAGDDHEVGAAYIEKSRALAGPVVISVLVRYPLAPGGRGRVGELVRELDASLRRPLSH
;
A
#
# COMPACT_ATOMS: atom_id res chain seq x y z
N MET A 1 4.22 -15.94 11.27
CA MET A 1 3.37 -14.86 11.84
C MET A 1 4.14 -13.56 12.07
N ALA A 2 5.36 -13.60 12.63
CA ALA A 2 6.18 -12.40 12.82
C ALA A 2 6.45 -11.65 11.51
N GLU A 3 6.85 -12.34 10.45
CA GLU A 3 7.08 -11.74 9.12
C GLU A 3 5.83 -11.02 8.58
N LEU A 4 4.65 -11.61 8.76
CA LEU A 4 3.39 -10.97 8.31
C LEU A 4 3.12 -9.66 9.05
N ARG A 5 3.50 -9.58 10.32
CA ARG A 5 3.38 -8.34 11.11
C ARG A 5 4.33 -7.26 10.62
N GLU A 6 5.56 -7.64 10.28
CA GLU A 6 6.53 -6.72 9.67
C GLU A 6 6.04 -6.20 8.31
N ILE A 7 5.50 -7.09 7.48
CA ILE A 7 4.90 -6.70 6.19
C ILE A 7 3.70 -5.76 6.39
N ALA A 8 2.80 -6.09 7.31
CA ALA A 8 1.64 -5.25 7.60
C ALA A 8 2.08 -3.87 8.15
N GLY A 9 3.06 -3.84 9.03
CA GLY A 9 3.62 -2.59 9.58
C GLY A 9 4.23 -1.71 8.49
N TYR A 10 5.00 -2.29 7.58
CA TYR A 10 5.55 -1.59 6.43
C TYR A 10 4.44 -1.05 5.51
N ALA A 11 3.45 -1.88 5.19
CA ALA A 11 2.32 -1.48 4.36
C ALA A 11 1.55 -0.29 4.96
N VAL A 12 1.30 -0.33 6.27
CA VAL A 12 0.67 0.78 7.00
C VAL A 12 1.53 2.03 6.98
N ALA A 13 2.82 1.92 7.25
CA ALA A 13 3.74 3.07 7.23
C ALA A 13 3.77 3.76 5.86
N CYS A 14 3.60 3.00 4.78
CA CYS A 14 3.53 3.55 3.43
C CYS A 14 2.16 4.16 3.08
N ALA A 15 1.06 3.58 3.57
CA ALA A 15 -0.29 4.03 3.23
C ALA A 15 -0.79 5.19 4.09
N GLN A 16 -0.50 5.18 5.38
CA GLN A 16 -1.07 6.10 6.37
C GLN A 16 -0.83 7.58 6.07
N PRO A 17 0.34 8.04 5.61
CA PRO A 17 0.57 9.46 5.31
C PRO A 17 -0.38 10.03 4.25
N ALA A 18 -0.91 9.21 3.36
CA ALA A 18 -1.83 9.64 2.31
C ALA A 18 -3.29 9.82 2.80
N LEU A 19 -3.64 9.33 3.99
CA LEU A 19 -5.02 9.41 4.52
C LEU A 19 -5.57 10.84 4.54
N ALA A 20 -4.74 11.84 4.80
CA ALA A 20 -5.15 13.25 4.82
C ALA A 20 -5.77 13.70 3.49
N ILE A 21 -5.30 13.17 2.36
CA ILE A 21 -5.87 13.46 1.03
C ILE A 21 -7.31 12.95 0.94
N PHE A 22 -7.56 11.72 1.37
CA PHE A 22 -8.90 11.14 1.37
C PHE A 22 -9.84 11.87 2.33
N GLU A 23 -9.37 12.13 3.55
CA GLU A 23 -10.18 12.76 4.59
C GLU A 23 -10.52 14.22 4.29
N ARG A 24 -9.69 14.92 3.53
CA ARG A 24 -10.01 16.25 3.02
C ARG A 24 -11.12 16.20 1.95
N ALA A 25 -11.08 15.20 1.08
CA ALA A 25 -12.07 15.02 0.03
C ALA A 25 -13.41 14.44 0.55
N ARG A 26 -13.34 13.57 1.55
CA ARG A 26 -14.48 12.82 2.12
C ARG A 26 -14.39 12.78 3.66
N PRO A 27 -14.61 13.90 4.34
CA PRO A 27 -14.29 14.06 5.78
C PRO A 27 -15.13 13.19 6.72
N HIS A 28 -16.28 12.68 6.25
CA HIS A 28 -17.18 11.85 7.05
C HIS A 28 -17.12 10.36 6.71
N ASP A 29 -16.16 9.94 5.87
CA ASP A 29 -15.99 8.56 5.47
C ASP A 29 -14.78 7.94 6.20
N PRO A 30 -15.01 7.11 7.25
CA PRO A 30 -13.95 6.55 8.07
C PRO A 30 -13.35 5.26 7.49
N ARG A 31 -13.87 4.74 6.39
CA ARG A 31 -13.57 3.37 5.91
C ARG A 31 -12.09 3.15 5.59
N PRO A 32 -11.36 4.02 4.88
CA PRO A 32 -9.93 3.81 4.65
C PRO A 32 -9.10 3.85 5.93
N ARG A 33 -9.39 4.80 6.84
CA ARG A 33 -8.70 4.88 8.12
C ARG A 33 -8.94 3.62 8.96
N ALA A 34 -10.18 3.15 9.04
CA ALA A 34 -10.51 1.94 9.78
C ALA A 34 -9.75 0.70 9.25
N ALA A 35 -9.57 0.60 7.94
CA ALA A 35 -8.78 -0.49 7.34
C ALA A 35 -7.30 -0.40 7.72
N ILE A 36 -6.71 0.80 7.70
CA ILE A 36 -5.33 1.03 8.10
C ILE A 36 -5.15 0.78 9.60
N ASP A 37 -6.05 1.24 10.44
CA ASP A 37 -6.01 1.03 11.89
C ASP A 37 -6.09 -0.47 12.24
N ALA A 38 -6.93 -1.23 11.54
CA ALA A 38 -7.03 -2.67 11.72
C ALA A 38 -5.73 -3.40 11.31
N ALA A 39 -5.09 -2.98 10.24
CA ALA A 39 -3.79 -3.50 9.82
C ALA A 39 -2.69 -3.13 10.82
N GLN A 40 -2.70 -1.92 11.36
CA GLN A 40 -1.75 -1.49 12.40
C GLN A 40 -1.91 -2.31 13.67
N ALA A 41 -3.14 -2.51 14.14
CA ALA A 41 -3.41 -3.34 15.31
C ALA A 41 -2.87 -4.77 15.13
N PHE A 42 -3.02 -5.36 13.95
CA PHE A 42 -2.41 -6.65 13.64
C PHE A 42 -0.87 -6.59 13.66
N ALA A 43 -0.27 -5.57 13.08
CA ALA A 43 1.18 -5.38 13.12
C ALA A 43 1.69 -5.26 14.56
N ASP A 44 0.94 -4.61 15.44
CA ASP A 44 1.26 -4.40 16.87
C ASP A 44 0.98 -5.62 17.76
N GLY A 45 0.47 -6.71 17.22
CA GLY A 45 0.31 -7.95 17.96
C GLY A 45 -1.10 -8.49 18.10
N ALA A 46 -2.13 -7.77 17.67
CA ALA A 46 -3.50 -8.25 17.69
C ALA A 46 -3.68 -9.52 16.83
N LYS A 47 -4.71 -10.30 17.13
CA LYS A 47 -5.03 -11.48 16.35
C LYS A 47 -5.48 -11.11 14.94
N ARG A 48 -5.08 -11.93 13.97
CA ARG A 48 -5.61 -11.83 12.61
C ARG A 48 -7.03 -12.39 12.58
N THR A 49 -8.00 -11.53 12.32
CA THR A 49 -9.42 -11.89 12.32
C THR A 49 -10.10 -11.48 11.01
N LYS A 50 -11.31 -12.00 10.81
CA LYS A 50 -12.19 -11.63 9.68
C LYS A 50 -12.43 -10.10 9.62
N VAL A 51 -12.40 -9.40 10.75
CA VAL A 51 -12.64 -7.96 10.85
C VAL A 51 -11.70 -7.17 9.93
N ILE A 52 -10.44 -7.58 9.80
CA ILE A 52 -9.48 -6.93 8.89
C ILE A 52 -9.97 -7.02 7.43
N ARG A 53 -10.49 -8.20 7.01
CA ARG A 53 -11.07 -8.39 5.67
C ARG A 53 -12.33 -7.55 5.47
N ASP A 54 -13.17 -7.45 6.47
CA ASP A 54 -14.40 -6.64 6.41
C ASP A 54 -14.06 -5.16 6.22
N HIS A 55 -13.04 -4.66 6.92
CA HIS A 55 -12.53 -3.30 6.72
C HIS A 55 -11.88 -3.11 5.34
N ALA A 56 -11.15 -4.10 4.83
CA ALA A 56 -10.60 -4.05 3.47
C ALA A 56 -11.71 -3.95 2.42
N TRP A 57 -12.77 -4.71 2.54
CA TRP A 57 -13.94 -4.64 1.65
C TRP A 57 -14.66 -3.30 1.75
N ALA A 58 -14.81 -2.76 2.97
CA ALA A 58 -15.39 -1.44 3.16
C ALA A 58 -14.56 -0.33 2.49
N ALA A 59 -13.24 -0.37 2.66
CA ALA A 59 -12.31 0.55 1.98
C ALA A 59 -12.35 0.38 0.46
N HIS A 60 -12.53 -0.84 -0.05
CA HIS A 60 -12.69 -1.09 -1.47
C HIS A 60 -13.97 -0.42 -2.04
N ARG A 61 -15.08 -0.46 -1.31
CA ARG A 61 -16.28 0.29 -1.69
C ARG A 61 -16.03 1.80 -1.67
N ALA A 62 -15.31 2.31 -0.68
CA ALA A 62 -14.91 3.71 -0.63
C ALA A 62 -14.06 4.11 -1.84
N TYR A 63 -13.15 3.25 -2.26
CA TYR A 63 -12.38 3.40 -3.49
C TYR A 63 -13.28 3.55 -4.72
N GLN A 64 -14.24 2.65 -4.89
CA GLN A 64 -15.15 2.67 -6.04
C GLN A 64 -15.98 3.96 -6.07
N GLU A 65 -16.52 4.37 -4.92
CA GLU A 65 -17.31 5.59 -4.79
C GLU A 65 -16.48 6.85 -5.10
N ALA A 66 -15.25 6.94 -4.58
CA ALA A 66 -14.36 8.06 -4.86
C ALA A 66 -13.97 8.12 -6.36
N ARG A 67 -13.67 6.97 -6.96
CA ARG A 67 -13.40 6.84 -8.40
C ARG A 67 -14.58 7.34 -9.22
N ASP A 68 -15.77 6.86 -8.93
CA ASP A 68 -17.00 7.20 -9.68
C ASP A 68 -17.40 8.67 -9.51
N ALA A 69 -16.99 9.30 -8.40
CA ALA A 69 -17.13 10.73 -8.14
C ALA A 69 -16.01 11.60 -8.79
N GLY A 70 -15.08 10.99 -9.53
CA GLY A 70 -13.97 11.72 -10.15
C GLY A 70 -12.88 12.19 -9.17
N GLN A 71 -12.87 11.66 -7.94
CA GLN A 71 -11.90 11.99 -6.89
C GLN A 71 -10.69 11.04 -6.99
N ALA A 72 -9.87 11.20 -8.02
CA ALA A 72 -8.81 10.26 -8.37
C ALA A 72 -7.77 10.07 -7.25
N ALA A 73 -7.30 11.16 -6.63
CA ALA A 73 -6.35 11.08 -5.52
C ALA A 73 -6.94 10.33 -4.32
N ALA A 74 -8.16 10.67 -3.91
CA ALA A 74 -8.86 9.98 -2.82
C ALA A 74 -9.09 8.50 -3.13
N SER A 75 -9.40 8.18 -4.37
CA SER A 75 -9.55 6.80 -4.86
C SER A 75 -8.27 5.99 -4.64
N ASP A 76 -7.11 6.53 -4.99
CA ASP A 76 -5.82 5.85 -4.77
C ASP A 76 -5.48 5.70 -3.28
N VAL A 77 -5.83 6.66 -2.42
CA VAL A 77 -5.68 6.52 -0.96
C VAL A 77 -6.49 5.33 -0.45
N ALA A 78 -7.74 5.21 -0.87
CA ALA A 78 -8.58 4.07 -0.46
C ALA A 78 -8.00 2.74 -0.96
N ARG A 79 -7.43 2.71 -2.17
CA ARG A 79 -6.70 1.53 -2.68
C ARG A 79 -5.46 1.20 -1.85
N ALA A 80 -4.71 2.20 -1.42
CA ALA A 80 -3.58 1.99 -0.50
C ALA A 80 -4.03 1.35 0.81
N ALA A 81 -5.16 1.80 1.36
CA ALA A 81 -5.75 1.22 2.57
C ALA A 81 -6.20 -0.23 2.39
N VAL A 82 -6.83 -0.55 1.25
CA VAL A 82 -7.19 -1.95 0.90
C VAL A 82 -5.96 -2.84 0.83
N ALA A 83 -4.92 -2.38 0.16
CA ALA A 83 -3.67 -3.14 0.01
C ALA A 83 -2.98 -3.34 1.37
N ALA A 84 -2.96 -2.33 2.24
CA ALA A 84 -2.38 -2.42 3.58
C ALA A 84 -3.12 -3.44 4.46
N ALA A 85 -4.45 -3.44 4.46
CA ALA A 85 -5.24 -4.44 5.20
C ALA A 85 -5.04 -5.85 4.62
N SER A 86 -4.92 -5.97 3.31
CA SER A 86 -4.68 -7.24 2.62
C SER A 86 -3.30 -7.83 2.90
N ALA A 87 -2.31 -7.03 3.25
CA ALA A 87 -0.96 -7.48 3.59
C ALA A 87 -0.94 -8.47 4.77
N ALA A 88 -1.88 -8.36 5.71
CA ALA A 88 -2.05 -9.31 6.81
C ALA A 88 -2.40 -10.73 6.34
N PHE A 89 -2.84 -10.89 5.10
CA PHE A 89 -3.24 -12.16 4.48
C PHE A 89 -2.34 -12.57 3.32
N LEU A 90 -1.11 -12.05 3.27
CA LEU A 90 -0.13 -12.44 2.26
C LEU A 90 0.00 -13.97 2.20
N HIS A 91 -0.13 -14.51 0.99
CA HIS A 91 -0.12 -15.96 0.78
C HIS A 91 1.31 -16.45 0.48
N PRO A 92 1.73 -17.61 1.00
CA PRO A 92 3.07 -18.14 0.76
C PRO A 92 3.32 -18.64 -0.66
N LEU A 93 2.28 -18.81 -1.49
CA LEU A 93 2.46 -19.18 -2.90
C LEU A 93 3.21 -18.09 -3.65
N ALA A 94 4.26 -18.49 -4.37
CA ALA A 94 5.17 -17.62 -5.11
C ALA A 94 4.51 -17.07 -6.39
N LYS A 95 3.50 -16.22 -6.24
CA LYS A 95 2.82 -15.53 -7.34
C LYS A 95 3.22 -14.05 -7.35
N ALA A 96 3.50 -13.52 -8.53
CA ALA A 96 3.86 -12.10 -8.73
C ALA A 96 2.80 -11.14 -8.17
N THR A 97 1.52 -11.53 -8.20
CA THR A 97 0.41 -10.72 -7.65
C THR A 97 0.50 -10.52 -6.14
N GLN A 98 1.19 -11.40 -5.40
CA GLN A 98 1.41 -11.23 -3.96
C GLN A 98 2.31 -10.02 -3.64
N VAL A 99 3.20 -9.66 -4.57
CA VAL A 99 4.03 -8.45 -4.45
C VAL A 99 3.19 -7.18 -4.31
N LEU A 100 2.00 -7.14 -4.90
CA LEU A 100 1.08 -6.01 -4.80
C LEU A 100 0.55 -5.79 -3.37
N HIS A 101 0.46 -6.83 -2.55
CA HIS A 101 0.10 -6.69 -1.14
C HIS A 101 1.23 -6.07 -0.31
N ILE A 102 2.48 -6.25 -0.74
CA ILE A 102 3.65 -5.69 -0.06
C ILE A 102 3.90 -4.24 -0.52
N LEU A 103 3.93 -4.01 -1.83
CA LEU A 103 4.36 -2.75 -2.44
C LEU A 103 3.21 -1.85 -2.91
N GLY A 104 2.01 -2.42 -3.08
CA GLY A 104 0.82 -1.67 -3.49
C GLY A 104 0.48 -0.49 -2.59
N PRO A 105 0.56 -0.61 -1.24
CA PRO A 105 0.32 0.50 -0.34
C PRO A 105 1.19 1.72 -0.64
N ALA A 106 2.48 1.52 -0.87
CA ALA A 106 3.41 2.59 -1.23
C ALA A 106 3.11 3.20 -2.60
N ALA A 107 2.85 2.35 -3.60
CA ALA A 107 2.60 2.81 -4.97
C ALA A 107 1.29 3.60 -5.09
N HIS A 108 0.22 3.15 -4.47
CA HIS A 108 -1.06 3.88 -4.45
C HIS A 108 -0.94 5.19 -3.66
N ALA A 109 -0.23 5.19 -2.53
CA ALA A 109 0.02 6.42 -1.77
C ALA A 109 0.86 7.41 -2.60
N ALA A 110 1.91 6.95 -3.26
CA ALA A 110 2.73 7.77 -4.16
C ALA A 110 1.87 8.38 -5.28
N ARG A 111 1.01 7.59 -5.90
CA ARG A 111 0.10 8.08 -6.94
C ARG A 111 -0.89 9.12 -6.41
N ALA A 112 -1.42 8.91 -5.21
CA ALA A 112 -2.30 9.88 -4.58
C ALA A 112 -1.60 11.22 -4.36
N PHE A 113 -0.35 11.22 -3.89
CA PHE A 113 0.45 12.43 -3.74
C PHE A 113 0.76 13.11 -5.09
N GLU A 114 1.06 12.34 -6.14
CA GLU A 114 1.22 12.89 -7.49
C GLU A 114 -0.03 13.65 -7.94
N LEU A 115 -1.19 13.01 -7.84
CA LEU A 115 -2.46 13.58 -8.26
C LEU A 115 -2.85 14.81 -7.43
N ASP A 116 -2.61 14.78 -6.12
CA ASP A 116 -2.86 15.90 -5.23
C ASP A 116 -1.95 17.11 -5.53
N ALA A 117 -0.78 16.86 -6.11
CA ALA A 117 0.18 17.88 -6.55
C ALA A 117 0.02 18.28 -8.03
N GLY A 118 -1.13 18.05 -8.64
CA GLY A 118 -1.37 18.40 -10.03
C GLY A 118 -0.78 17.42 -11.06
N ASP A 119 -0.74 16.14 -10.70
CA ASP A 119 -0.17 15.06 -11.50
C ASP A 119 1.35 15.18 -11.71
N ASP A 120 2.05 15.58 -10.64
CA ASP A 120 3.50 15.72 -10.63
C ASP A 120 4.19 14.39 -10.31
N HIS A 121 4.78 13.76 -11.33
CA HIS A 121 5.46 12.47 -11.21
C HIS A 121 6.73 12.52 -10.34
N GLU A 122 7.36 13.67 -10.16
CA GLU A 122 8.52 13.82 -9.26
C GLU A 122 8.12 13.63 -7.80
N VAL A 123 6.91 14.05 -7.44
CA VAL A 123 6.35 13.85 -6.09
C VAL A 123 6.19 12.36 -5.78
N GLY A 124 5.68 11.60 -6.74
CA GLY A 124 5.55 10.14 -6.59
C GLY A 124 6.90 9.43 -6.51
N ALA A 125 7.85 9.80 -7.36
CA ALA A 125 9.20 9.26 -7.32
C ALA A 125 9.89 9.51 -5.96
N ALA A 126 9.76 10.72 -5.42
CA ALA A 126 10.27 11.06 -4.09
C ALA A 126 9.61 10.21 -2.99
N TYR A 127 8.30 9.96 -3.10
CA TYR A 127 7.59 9.12 -2.15
C TYR A 127 8.01 7.64 -2.23
N ILE A 128 8.30 7.13 -3.42
CA ILE A 128 8.85 5.78 -3.61
C ILE A 128 10.23 5.65 -2.93
N GLU A 129 11.10 6.64 -3.05
CA GLU A 129 12.40 6.65 -2.35
C GLU A 129 12.22 6.66 -0.82
N LYS A 130 11.27 7.44 -0.31
CA LYS A 130 10.91 7.43 1.10
C LYS A 130 10.41 6.05 1.53
N SER A 131 9.54 5.43 0.74
CA SER A 131 9.00 4.09 0.99
C SER A 131 10.10 3.02 0.95
N ARG A 132 11.07 3.15 0.04
CA ARG A 132 12.25 2.28 -0.01
C ARG A 132 13.04 2.35 1.29
N ALA A 133 13.25 3.54 1.83
CA ALA A 133 13.99 3.74 3.07
C ALA A 133 13.27 3.15 4.31
N LEU A 134 11.94 3.01 4.26
CA LEU A 134 11.15 2.39 5.34
C LEU A 134 11.22 0.86 5.35
N ALA A 135 11.64 0.23 4.24
CA ALA A 135 11.69 -1.23 4.15
C ALA A 135 12.85 -1.80 4.96
N GLY A 136 12.52 -2.49 6.03
CA GLY A 136 13.51 -3.20 6.85
C GLY A 136 13.97 -4.53 6.23
N PRO A 137 14.99 -5.16 6.81
CA PRO A 137 15.56 -6.41 6.29
C PRO A 137 14.54 -7.54 6.14
N VAL A 138 13.58 -7.64 7.06
CA VAL A 138 12.51 -8.67 7.01
C VAL A 138 11.63 -8.46 5.79
N VAL A 139 11.22 -7.23 5.49
CA VAL A 139 10.40 -6.89 4.31
C VAL A 139 11.12 -7.30 3.03
N ILE A 140 12.39 -6.95 2.91
CA ILE A 140 13.23 -7.30 1.74
C ILE A 140 13.39 -8.83 1.63
N SER A 141 13.69 -9.49 2.74
CA SER A 141 13.82 -10.95 2.80
C SER A 141 12.55 -11.68 2.35
N VAL A 142 11.37 -11.17 2.73
CA VAL A 142 10.10 -11.74 2.29
C VAL A 142 9.86 -11.44 0.81
N LEU A 143 10.08 -10.20 0.38
CA LEU A 143 9.86 -9.76 -1.00
C LEU A 143 10.64 -10.62 -2.02
N VAL A 144 11.90 -10.93 -1.75
CA VAL A 144 12.74 -11.68 -2.69
C VAL A 144 12.34 -13.15 -2.87
N ARG A 145 11.46 -13.68 -2.02
CA ARG A 145 10.87 -15.03 -2.17
C ARG A 145 9.80 -15.07 -3.27
N TYR A 146 9.26 -13.93 -3.68
CA TYR A 146 8.26 -13.82 -4.73
C TYR A 146 8.92 -13.47 -6.07
N PRO A 147 8.27 -13.82 -7.20
CA PRO A 147 8.67 -13.32 -8.50
C PRO A 147 8.70 -11.79 -8.54
N LEU A 148 9.32 -11.23 -9.58
CA LEU A 148 9.25 -9.78 -9.83
C LEU A 148 7.80 -9.30 -9.89
N ALA A 149 7.59 -8.05 -9.53
CA ALA A 149 6.28 -7.40 -9.63
C ALA A 149 5.69 -7.62 -11.03
N PRO A 150 4.36 -7.89 -11.13
CA PRO A 150 3.74 -8.16 -12.41
C PRO A 150 3.87 -6.98 -13.36
N GLY A 151 4.01 -7.27 -14.65
CA GLY A 151 3.84 -6.28 -15.70
C GLY A 151 2.43 -5.71 -15.63
N GLY A 152 2.27 -4.41 -15.83
CA GLY A 152 0.98 -3.76 -15.80
C GLY A 152 1.05 -2.42 -16.51
N ARG A 153 -0.10 -1.95 -16.98
CA ARG A 153 -0.23 -0.62 -17.57
C ARG A 153 -0.56 0.39 -16.47
N GLY A 154 -0.22 1.65 -16.73
CA GLY A 154 -0.55 2.76 -15.88
C GLY A 154 0.50 3.09 -14.83
N ARG A 155 0.34 4.25 -14.22
CA ARG A 155 1.35 4.86 -13.35
C ARG A 155 1.58 4.08 -12.07
N VAL A 156 0.55 3.53 -11.46
CA VAL A 156 0.71 2.70 -10.24
C VAL A 156 1.56 1.47 -10.52
N GLY A 157 1.36 0.79 -11.65
CA GLY A 157 2.19 -0.35 -12.06
C GLY A 157 3.66 0.03 -12.24
N GLU A 158 3.94 1.20 -12.81
CA GLU A 158 5.31 1.74 -12.94
C GLU A 158 5.93 1.95 -11.56
N LEU A 159 5.20 2.59 -10.64
CA LEU A 159 5.67 2.86 -9.27
C LEU A 159 5.94 1.57 -8.49
N VAL A 160 5.10 0.54 -8.64
CA VAL A 160 5.34 -0.78 -8.04
C VAL A 160 6.65 -1.38 -8.55
N ARG A 161 6.85 -1.40 -9.87
CA ARG A 161 8.05 -1.98 -10.48
C ARG A 161 9.31 -1.21 -10.12
N GLU A 162 9.24 0.10 -10.04
CA GLU A 162 10.34 0.95 -9.61
C GLU A 162 10.77 0.62 -8.18
N LEU A 163 9.80 0.53 -7.25
CA LEU A 163 10.08 0.17 -5.87
C LEU A 163 10.60 -1.27 -5.75
N ASP A 164 9.99 -2.23 -6.44
CA ASP A 164 10.42 -3.63 -6.45
C ASP A 164 11.87 -3.76 -6.93
N ALA A 165 12.21 -3.14 -8.05
CA ALA A 165 13.57 -3.15 -8.59
C ALA A 165 14.57 -2.51 -7.62
N SER A 166 14.20 -1.42 -6.96
CA SER A 166 15.08 -0.72 -6.02
C SER A 166 15.36 -1.54 -4.76
N LEU A 167 14.35 -2.25 -4.23
CA LEU A 167 14.48 -3.08 -3.02
C LEU A 167 15.25 -4.37 -3.26
N ARG A 168 15.25 -4.90 -4.48
CA ARG A 168 15.98 -6.13 -4.84
C ARG A 168 17.42 -5.89 -5.22
N ARG A 169 17.84 -4.63 -5.42
CA ARG A 169 19.26 -4.35 -5.69
C ARG A 169 20.09 -4.66 -4.46
N PRO A 170 21.24 -5.35 -4.61
CA PRO A 170 22.18 -5.50 -3.52
C PRO A 170 22.57 -4.12 -2.98
N LEU A 171 22.65 -4.00 -1.66
CA LEU A 171 23.25 -2.81 -1.05
C LEU A 171 24.70 -2.72 -1.55
N SER A 172 25.01 -1.67 -2.31
CA SER A 172 26.40 -1.37 -2.68
C SER A 172 27.14 -1.03 -1.38
N HIS A 173 28.10 -1.88 -1.02
CA HIS A 173 29.02 -1.62 0.10
C HIS A 173 30.05 -0.58 -0.31
#